data_2b3bd3444507f33898ceacc923776870
#
_entry.id   2b3bd3444507f33898ceacc923776870
#
_cell.length_a   1.000
_cell.length_b   1.000
_cell.length_c   1.000
_cell.angle_alpha   90.00
_cell.angle_beta   90.00
_cell.angle_gamma   90.00
#
_symmetry.space_group_name_H-M   'P 1'
#
loop_
_entity.id
_entity.type
_entity.pdbx_description
1 polymer ?
#
loop_
_entity_poly.entity_id
_entity_poly.type
_entity_poly.pdbx_seq_one_letter_code
_entity_poly.pdbx_strand_id
1 'polypeptide(L)'
;MGKHSFLSASASHRWINCPPSARLCEEYADRPSEYAQEGTDCHELCAYKVEEALGRRVKDPTENLTYYSQEMGDCAEGYCVFVMEEVAKAREHCTDPLVLVEQRLDYSRYVGIEGSFGTGDCVIVSDGLLHIIDYKHGLGVLVSAEKNSQLSCYALGALDLFDGIYDIAQVSLTIYQPRRENVSTYTMSREELLAWAETVLAPAAKLAYEGKGEFKAGNHCQFCKAKATCRKRAEYNLELARYDFEMPALLGDDEVAAILTKADELVSWAGDIKDYALQKALSGTKFTGFKVVEGRSNRKYTDEAAVAKAVEDAGYEPYEKKLLGITAMSQALGRKKFEELLGGLVYKPPGKPVLVPESDKRPAMNTAINDFKENEEDNNYGKDCE
;
A
#
# COMPACT_ATOMS: atom_id res chain seq x y z
N MET A 1 2.67 9.74 23.42
CA MET A 1 1.81 9.28 22.30
C MET A 1 0.97 10.47 21.84
N GLY A 2 1.25 11.01 20.64
CA GLY A 2 0.47 12.08 20.05
C GLY A 2 -0.95 11.59 19.76
N LYS A 3 -1.97 12.40 20.10
CA LYS A 3 -3.35 12.10 19.70
C LYS A 3 -3.40 11.98 18.18
N HIS A 4 -3.88 10.86 17.66
CA HIS A 4 -4.18 10.73 16.23
C HIS A 4 -5.22 11.79 15.84
N SER A 5 -5.02 12.42 14.68
CA SER A 5 -6.01 13.34 14.11
C SER A 5 -7.31 12.58 13.84
N PHE A 6 -8.46 13.16 14.21
CA PHE A 6 -9.77 12.59 13.89
C PHE A 6 -9.97 12.41 12.38
N LEU A 7 -9.65 13.44 11.60
CA LEU A 7 -9.57 13.37 10.16
C LEU A 7 -8.09 13.23 9.75
N SER A 8 -7.47 12.08 10.01
CA SER A 8 -6.08 11.86 9.63
C SER A 8 -5.92 11.75 8.11
N ALA A 9 -4.79 12.22 7.59
CA ALA A 9 -4.44 12.12 6.18
C ALA A 9 -4.41 10.66 5.70
N SER A 10 -3.85 9.74 6.48
CA SER A 10 -3.77 8.31 6.16
C SER A 10 -5.14 7.63 6.05
N ALA A 11 -6.18 8.16 6.70
CA ALA A 11 -7.55 7.66 6.61
C ALA A 11 -8.42 8.45 5.60
N SER A 12 -7.84 9.44 4.90
CA SER A 12 -8.59 10.36 4.03
C SER A 12 -9.36 9.63 2.92
N HIS A 13 -8.75 8.64 2.28
CA HIS A 13 -9.43 7.85 1.28
C HIS A 13 -10.73 7.21 1.79
N ARG A 14 -10.75 6.77 3.06
CA ARG A 14 -11.95 6.20 3.68
C ARG A 14 -13.01 7.26 3.99
N TRP A 15 -12.65 8.32 4.73
CA TRP A 15 -13.65 9.29 5.17
C TRP A 15 -14.11 10.25 4.07
N ILE A 16 -13.35 10.44 3.00
CA ILE A 16 -13.81 11.16 1.81
C ILE A 16 -14.89 10.35 1.07
N ASN A 17 -14.67 9.04 0.87
CA ASN A 17 -15.60 8.19 0.13
C ASN A 17 -16.81 7.73 0.97
N CYS A 18 -16.66 7.62 2.29
CA CYS A 18 -17.70 7.23 3.23
C CYS A 18 -17.64 8.12 4.49
N PRO A 19 -18.14 9.37 4.42
CA PRO A 19 -18.01 10.33 5.51
C PRO A 19 -18.48 9.81 6.88
N PRO A 20 -19.64 9.12 7.01
CA PRO A 20 -20.10 8.62 8.31
C PRO A 20 -19.13 7.63 8.96
N SER A 21 -18.24 7.00 8.17
CA SER A 21 -17.24 6.06 8.68
C SER A 21 -16.22 6.70 9.63
N ALA A 22 -16.06 8.03 9.59
CA ALA A 22 -15.17 8.72 10.51
C ALA A 22 -15.65 8.56 11.96
N ARG A 23 -16.90 8.93 12.23
CA ARG A 23 -17.53 8.78 13.56
C ARG A 23 -17.75 7.32 13.94
N LEU A 24 -18.21 6.51 13.01
CA LEU A 24 -18.40 5.08 13.26
C LEU A 24 -17.09 4.39 13.73
N CYS A 25 -15.95 4.76 13.17
CA CYS A 25 -14.67 4.16 13.56
C CYS A 25 -14.18 4.58 14.95
N GLU A 26 -14.68 5.68 15.53
CA GLU A 26 -14.35 6.07 16.92
C GLU A 26 -14.91 5.08 17.95
N GLU A 27 -16.01 4.39 17.63
CA GLU A 27 -16.63 3.37 18.50
C GLU A 27 -15.77 2.09 18.62
N TYR A 28 -14.76 1.95 17.78
CA TYR A 28 -13.90 0.77 17.73
C TYR A 28 -12.49 1.09 18.25
N ALA A 29 -12.04 0.29 19.20
CA ALA A 29 -10.67 0.39 19.69
C ALA A 29 -9.64 0.12 18.57
N ASP A 30 -8.48 0.79 18.66
CA ASP A 30 -7.34 0.46 17.82
C ASP A 30 -6.81 -0.93 18.19
N ARG A 31 -6.59 -1.74 17.16
CA ARG A 31 -5.96 -3.06 17.33
C ARG A 31 -4.54 -2.97 16.80
N PRO A 32 -3.55 -3.17 17.67
CA PRO A 32 -2.18 -3.29 17.20
C PRO A 32 -2.07 -4.49 16.26
N SER A 33 -1.37 -4.33 15.15
CA SER A 33 -1.03 -5.44 14.27
C SER A 33 0.48 -5.47 14.08
N GLU A 34 1.02 -6.67 13.97
CA GLU A 34 2.46 -6.87 13.71
C GLU A 34 2.90 -6.14 12.44
N TYR A 35 2.07 -6.17 11.39
CA TYR A 35 2.33 -5.44 10.14
C TYR A 35 2.37 -3.92 10.31
N ALA A 36 1.52 -3.37 11.19
CA ALA A 36 1.53 -1.93 11.47
C ALA A 36 2.79 -1.55 12.26
N GLN A 37 3.23 -2.39 13.18
CA GLN A 37 4.47 -2.17 13.93
C GLN A 37 5.70 -2.33 13.04
N GLU A 38 5.76 -3.37 12.18
CA GLU A 38 6.80 -3.54 11.17
C GLU A 38 6.91 -2.30 10.27
N GLY A 39 5.77 -1.75 9.84
CA GLY A 39 5.72 -0.51 9.08
C GLY A 39 6.30 0.67 9.85
N THR A 40 5.93 0.83 11.13
CA THR A 40 6.45 1.90 11.99
C THR A 40 7.96 1.81 12.16
N ASP A 41 8.48 0.62 12.45
CA ASP A 41 9.91 0.37 12.61
C ASP A 41 10.67 0.73 11.31
N CYS A 42 10.09 0.41 10.15
CA CYS A 42 10.71 0.73 8.88
C CYS A 42 10.71 2.24 8.58
N HIS A 43 9.63 2.97 8.89
CA HIS A 43 9.59 4.44 8.76
C HIS A 43 10.68 5.09 9.63
N GLU A 44 10.86 4.63 10.88
CA GLU A 44 11.91 5.14 11.77
C GLU A 44 13.31 4.91 11.18
N LEU A 45 13.56 3.74 10.58
CA LEU A 45 14.82 3.43 9.92
C LEU A 45 15.03 4.26 8.65
N CYS A 46 13.99 4.45 7.83
CA CYS A 46 14.02 5.30 6.64
C CYS A 46 14.35 6.75 7.01
N ALA A 47 13.67 7.29 8.02
CA ALA A 47 13.92 8.63 8.53
C ALA A 47 15.37 8.81 8.99
N TYR A 48 15.88 7.86 9.79
CA TYR A 48 17.27 7.85 10.24
C TYR A 48 18.25 7.94 9.07
N LYS A 49 18.10 7.07 8.07
CA LYS A 49 19.02 7.02 6.92
C LYS A 49 19.01 8.29 6.08
N VAL A 50 17.84 8.87 5.85
CA VAL A 50 17.73 10.13 5.11
C VAL A 50 18.34 11.28 5.91
N GLU A 51 18.08 11.38 7.21
CA GLU A 51 18.65 12.40 8.08
C GLU A 51 20.18 12.30 8.15
N GLU A 52 20.72 11.09 8.24
CA GLU A 52 22.17 10.83 8.23
C GLU A 52 22.79 11.26 6.88
N ALA A 53 22.17 10.91 5.75
CA ALA A 53 22.62 11.29 4.41
C ALA A 53 22.58 12.80 4.17
N LEU A 54 21.66 13.51 4.84
CA LEU A 54 21.60 14.97 4.86
C LEU A 54 22.66 15.62 5.79
N GLY A 55 23.50 14.81 6.46
CA GLY A 55 24.55 15.29 7.37
C GLY A 55 24.05 15.71 8.75
N ARG A 56 22.83 15.34 9.12
CA ARG A 56 22.24 15.65 10.44
C ARG A 56 22.65 14.60 11.47
N ARG A 57 22.83 15.05 12.71
CA ARG A 57 23.20 14.16 13.82
C ARG A 57 21.94 13.50 14.38
N VAL A 58 21.74 12.25 14.10
CA VAL A 58 20.63 11.42 14.58
C VAL A 58 21.16 10.14 15.22
N LYS A 59 20.36 9.56 16.11
CA LYS A 59 20.71 8.29 16.76
C LYS A 59 20.20 7.14 15.90
N ASP A 60 21.05 6.15 15.66
CA ASP A 60 20.66 4.90 14.98
C ASP A 60 19.57 4.17 15.80
N PRO A 61 18.38 3.93 15.22
CA PRO A 61 17.27 3.27 15.90
C PRO A 61 17.37 1.74 15.89
N THR A 62 18.27 1.15 15.09
CA THR A 62 18.30 -0.29 14.74
C THR A 62 18.20 -1.21 15.97
N GLU A 63 18.88 -0.88 17.08
CA GLU A 63 18.86 -1.69 18.30
C GLU A 63 17.49 -1.66 19.02
N ASN A 64 16.63 -0.69 18.72
CA ASN A 64 15.33 -0.51 19.37
C ASN A 64 14.15 -1.00 18.50
N LEU A 65 14.39 -1.36 17.24
CA LEU A 65 13.35 -1.82 16.33
C LEU A 65 12.93 -3.25 16.67
N THR A 66 11.63 -3.48 16.77
CA THR A 66 11.07 -4.80 17.13
C THR A 66 11.18 -5.80 15.97
N TYR A 67 11.00 -5.32 14.74
CA TYR A 67 10.92 -6.14 13.52
C TYR A 67 12.09 -5.91 12.56
N TYR A 68 13.24 -5.44 13.06
CA TYR A 68 14.39 -5.23 12.19
C TYR A 68 14.78 -6.52 11.45
N SER A 69 15.03 -6.37 10.16
CA SER A 69 15.57 -7.42 9.29
C SER A 69 16.53 -6.79 8.26
N GLN A 70 17.40 -7.61 7.68
CA GLN A 70 18.29 -7.14 6.60
C GLN A 70 17.47 -6.61 5.40
N GLU A 71 16.35 -7.27 5.05
CA GLU A 71 15.44 -6.79 4.00
C GLU A 71 14.92 -5.38 4.31
N MET A 72 14.53 -5.12 5.56
CA MET A 72 14.10 -3.79 6.01
C MET A 72 15.24 -2.78 5.85
N GLY A 73 16.46 -3.15 6.22
CA GLY A 73 17.66 -2.33 6.03
C GLY A 73 17.91 -1.97 4.57
N ASP A 74 17.82 -2.97 3.68
CA ASP A 74 18.00 -2.79 2.22
C ASP A 74 16.90 -1.91 1.62
N CYS A 75 15.65 -2.07 2.07
CA CYS A 75 14.52 -1.23 1.67
C CYS A 75 14.71 0.24 2.11
N ALA A 76 15.15 0.47 3.34
CA ALA A 76 15.40 1.80 3.86
C ALA A 76 16.59 2.48 3.17
N GLU A 77 17.64 1.73 2.84
CA GLU A 77 18.75 2.23 2.03
C GLU A 77 18.32 2.64 0.64
N GLY A 78 17.51 1.79 -0.04
CA GLY A 78 16.96 2.11 -1.36
C GLY A 78 16.07 3.37 -1.34
N TYR A 79 15.28 3.55 -0.28
CA TYR A 79 14.50 4.77 -0.08
C TYR A 79 15.39 6.00 0.10
N CYS A 80 16.43 5.88 0.93
CA CYS A 80 17.38 6.98 1.15
C CYS A 80 18.07 7.40 -0.16
N VAL A 81 18.55 6.44 -0.96
CA VAL A 81 19.13 6.72 -2.27
C VAL A 81 18.15 7.45 -3.17
N PHE A 82 16.90 6.98 -3.25
CA PHE A 82 15.86 7.62 -4.04
C PHE A 82 15.60 9.07 -3.59
N VAL A 83 15.44 9.31 -2.28
CA VAL A 83 15.22 10.65 -1.73
C VAL A 83 16.39 11.57 -2.07
N MET A 84 17.64 11.10 -1.92
CA MET A 84 18.82 11.91 -2.22
C MET A 84 18.97 12.21 -3.71
N GLU A 85 18.50 11.35 -4.61
CA GLU A 85 18.40 11.62 -6.05
C GLU A 85 17.38 12.74 -6.32
N GLU A 86 16.21 12.72 -5.65
CA GLU A 86 15.20 13.77 -5.78
C GLU A 86 15.70 15.12 -5.21
N VAL A 87 16.45 15.08 -4.10
CA VAL A 87 17.13 16.27 -3.55
C VAL A 87 18.17 16.83 -4.53
N ALA A 88 18.93 15.96 -5.20
CA ALA A 88 19.89 16.39 -6.20
C ALA A 88 19.21 17.07 -7.40
N LYS A 89 18.08 16.53 -7.88
CA LYS A 89 17.26 17.14 -8.93
C LYS A 89 16.73 18.53 -8.50
N ALA A 90 16.25 18.65 -7.26
CA ALA A 90 15.79 19.92 -6.72
C ALA A 90 16.92 20.97 -6.69
N ARG A 91 18.16 20.56 -6.39
CA ARG A 91 19.35 21.43 -6.38
C ARG A 91 19.77 21.92 -7.78
N GLU A 92 19.34 21.29 -8.84
CA GLU A 92 19.58 21.78 -10.22
C GLU A 92 18.83 23.08 -10.50
N HIS A 93 17.71 23.32 -9.81
CA HIS A 93 16.82 24.46 -10.04
C HIS A 93 16.74 25.42 -8.85
N CYS A 94 17.09 24.98 -7.65
CA CYS A 94 17.06 25.75 -6.43
C CYS A 94 18.37 25.54 -5.67
N THR A 95 19.06 26.61 -5.32
CA THR A 95 20.39 26.56 -4.67
C THR A 95 20.36 25.86 -3.31
N ASP A 96 19.27 26.02 -2.56
CA ASP A 96 19.11 25.45 -1.20
C ASP A 96 17.66 24.97 -1.00
N PRO A 97 17.29 23.81 -1.58
CA PRO A 97 15.98 23.23 -1.34
C PRO A 97 15.86 22.78 0.12
N LEU A 98 14.72 23.08 0.73
CA LEU A 98 14.42 22.63 2.08
C LEU A 98 13.98 21.18 2.06
N VAL A 99 14.66 20.32 2.84
CA VAL A 99 14.30 18.90 2.98
C VAL A 99 13.87 18.64 4.42
N LEU A 100 12.65 18.15 4.60
CA LEU A 100 12.06 17.82 5.89
C LEU A 100 11.73 16.34 5.95
N VAL A 101 12.04 15.69 7.05
CA VAL A 101 11.80 14.28 7.31
C VAL A 101 10.85 14.14 8.50
N GLU A 102 9.88 13.23 8.43
CA GLU A 102 8.86 13.03 9.46
C GLU A 102 8.17 14.33 9.87
N GLN A 103 7.84 15.15 8.87
CA GLN A 103 7.27 16.47 9.10
C GLN A 103 5.78 16.40 9.42
N ARG A 104 5.39 16.98 10.56
CA ARG A 104 3.96 17.20 10.84
C ARG A 104 3.41 18.28 9.91
N LEU A 105 2.34 17.92 9.20
CA LEU A 105 1.68 18.73 8.18
C LEU A 105 0.22 18.93 8.58
N ASP A 106 -0.12 20.16 8.98
CA ASP A 106 -1.46 20.55 9.43
C ASP A 106 -2.21 21.15 8.24
N TYR A 107 -3.35 20.54 7.87
CA TYR A 107 -4.22 21.01 6.79
C TYR A 107 -5.60 21.47 7.29
N SER A 108 -5.71 21.77 8.59
CA SER A 108 -6.95 22.24 9.24
C SER A 108 -7.59 23.42 8.53
N ARG A 109 -6.77 24.34 8.02
CA ARG A 109 -7.23 25.52 7.26
C ARG A 109 -8.08 25.15 6.05
N TYR A 110 -7.70 24.09 5.33
CA TYR A 110 -8.39 23.69 4.10
C TYR A 110 -9.66 22.86 4.34
N VAL A 111 -9.75 22.20 5.48
CA VAL A 111 -10.93 21.40 5.84
C VAL A 111 -11.87 22.13 6.80
N GLY A 112 -11.44 23.23 7.41
CA GLY A 112 -12.20 23.98 8.40
C GLY A 112 -12.40 23.26 9.72
N ILE A 113 -11.56 22.27 10.06
CA ILE A 113 -11.66 21.43 11.25
C ILE A 113 -10.28 21.37 11.91
N GLU A 114 -10.19 21.92 13.12
CA GLU A 114 -8.97 21.96 13.88
C GLU A 114 -8.41 20.56 14.19
N GLY A 115 -7.08 20.45 14.20
CA GLY A 115 -6.39 19.20 14.48
C GLY A 115 -6.43 18.18 13.35
N SER A 116 -6.69 18.63 12.12
CA SER A 116 -6.59 17.81 10.90
C SER A 116 -5.15 17.85 10.40
N PHE A 117 -4.38 16.81 10.73
CA PHE A 117 -2.96 16.73 10.38
C PHE A 117 -2.53 15.30 10.02
N GLY A 118 -1.36 15.19 9.46
CA GLY A 118 -0.61 13.95 9.30
C GLY A 118 0.88 14.21 9.39
N THR A 119 1.68 13.15 9.29
CA THR A 119 3.13 13.23 9.22
C THR A 119 3.55 12.75 7.84
N GLY A 120 4.28 13.58 7.10
CA GLY A 120 4.85 13.25 5.80
C GLY A 120 6.27 12.73 5.99
N ASP A 121 6.59 11.60 5.37
CA ASP A 121 7.87 10.91 5.53
C ASP A 121 9.03 11.75 5.00
N CYS A 122 8.87 12.33 3.81
CA CYS A 122 9.82 13.29 3.26
C CYS A 122 9.10 14.38 2.46
N VAL A 123 9.50 15.63 2.69
CA VAL A 123 9.00 16.83 2.00
C VAL A 123 10.19 17.60 1.47
N ILE A 124 10.23 17.82 0.16
CA ILE A 124 11.25 18.65 -0.50
C ILE A 124 10.56 19.91 -1.02
N VAL A 125 10.99 21.07 -0.55
CA VAL A 125 10.44 22.37 -0.97
C VAL A 125 11.51 23.13 -1.72
N SER A 126 11.19 23.56 -2.92
CA SER A 126 12.02 24.39 -3.76
C SER A 126 11.17 25.43 -4.50
N ASP A 127 11.79 26.46 -5.05
CA ASP A 127 11.06 27.38 -5.91
C ASP A 127 10.48 26.63 -7.12
N GLY A 128 9.20 26.85 -7.38
CA GLY A 128 8.43 26.19 -8.42
C GLY A 128 7.85 24.84 -8.05
N LEU A 129 8.43 24.08 -7.10
CA LEU A 129 8.03 22.68 -6.85
C LEU A 129 7.99 22.32 -5.36
N LEU A 130 6.87 21.78 -4.92
CA LEU A 130 6.71 21.04 -3.68
C LEU A 130 6.66 19.53 -3.98
N HIS A 131 7.55 18.73 -3.41
CA HIS A 131 7.56 17.29 -3.60
C HIS A 131 7.30 16.56 -2.29
N ILE A 132 6.25 15.76 -2.23
CA ILE A 132 5.88 14.88 -1.12
C ILE A 132 6.24 13.45 -1.49
N ILE A 133 7.05 12.79 -0.67
CA ILE A 133 7.47 11.40 -0.88
C ILE A 133 7.04 10.59 0.34
N ASP A 134 6.26 9.55 0.13
CA ASP A 134 5.70 8.70 1.17
C ASP A 134 6.16 7.25 0.94
N TYR A 135 6.72 6.66 1.99
CA TYR A 135 7.22 5.30 2.00
C TYR A 135 6.13 4.30 2.36
N LYS A 136 6.08 3.19 1.66
CA LYS A 136 5.14 2.09 1.95
C LYS A 136 5.87 0.76 2.06
N HIS A 137 5.91 0.18 3.26
CA HIS A 137 6.60 -1.11 3.50
C HIS A 137 5.75 -2.32 3.11
N GLY A 138 4.43 -2.20 3.15
CA GLY A 138 3.50 -3.33 3.00
C GLY A 138 3.51 -4.00 1.62
N LEU A 139 3.37 -5.33 1.60
CA LEU A 139 3.22 -6.16 0.40
C LEU A 139 1.76 -6.27 -0.08
N GLY A 140 0.78 -6.00 0.81
CA GLY A 140 -0.63 -6.35 0.58
C GLY A 140 -1.30 -5.55 -0.52
N VAL A 141 -1.15 -4.23 -0.54
CA VAL A 141 -1.86 -3.32 -1.45
C VAL A 141 -0.86 -2.52 -2.27
N LEU A 142 -1.04 -2.54 -3.59
CA LEU A 142 -0.30 -1.64 -4.48
C LEU A 142 -0.88 -0.24 -4.34
N VAL A 143 -0.04 0.74 -3.98
CA VAL A 143 -0.46 2.13 -3.77
C VAL A 143 -0.02 2.99 -4.94
N SER A 144 -0.96 3.77 -5.50
CA SER A 144 -0.68 4.77 -6.53
C SER A 144 -0.58 6.17 -5.92
N ALA A 145 0.29 6.99 -6.48
CA ALA A 145 0.35 8.42 -6.18
C ALA A 145 -0.75 9.21 -6.92
N GLU A 146 -1.29 8.68 -8.02
CA GLU A 146 -2.32 9.35 -8.80
C GLU A 146 -3.58 9.57 -7.96
N LYS A 147 -3.98 10.84 -7.80
CA LYS A 147 -5.14 11.26 -7.01
C LYS A 147 -5.14 10.71 -5.58
N ASN A 148 -3.97 10.50 -5.01
CA ASN A 148 -3.82 9.98 -3.66
C ASN A 148 -4.18 11.05 -2.63
N SER A 149 -5.29 10.85 -1.92
CA SER A 149 -5.80 11.83 -0.96
C SER A 149 -4.90 12.02 0.26
N GLN A 150 -4.15 11.00 0.70
CA GLN A 150 -3.18 11.12 1.80
C GLN A 150 -2.08 12.10 1.44
N LEU A 151 -1.43 11.89 0.29
CA LEU A 151 -0.36 12.75 -0.20
C LEU A 151 -0.87 14.18 -0.50
N SER A 152 -2.08 14.29 -1.05
CA SER A 152 -2.72 15.60 -1.29
C SER A 152 -2.96 16.37 0.02
N CYS A 153 -3.39 15.70 1.10
CA CYS A 153 -3.51 16.31 2.42
C CYS A 153 -2.14 16.77 2.96
N TYR A 154 -1.09 15.96 2.75
CA TYR A 154 0.27 16.36 3.15
C TYR A 154 0.74 17.59 2.37
N ALA A 155 0.50 17.61 1.06
CA ALA A 155 0.85 18.75 0.21
C ALA A 155 0.13 20.03 0.64
N LEU A 156 -1.17 19.95 1.00
CA LEU A 156 -1.91 21.10 1.53
C LEU A 156 -1.29 21.63 2.84
N GLY A 157 -0.94 20.72 3.77
CA GLY A 157 -0.28 21.10 5.02
C GLY A 157 1.10 21.72 4.78
N ALA A 158 1.85 21.23 3.80
CA ALA A 158 3.12 21.83 3.41
C ALA A 158 2.94 23.21 2.75
N LEU A 159 1.93 23.38 1.89
CA LEU A 159 1.59 24.69 1.33
C LEU A 159 1.26 25.71 2.43
N ASP A 160 0.51 25.31 3.48
CA ASP A 160 0.20 26.21 4.58
C ASP A 160 1.45 26.70 5.33
N LEU A 161 2.48 25.87 5.41
CA LEU A 161 3.74 26.21 6.06
C LEU A 161 4.66 27.07 5.19
N PHE A 162 4.67 26.87 3.87
CA PHE A 162 5.73 27.38 2.99
C PHE A 162 5.27 28.35 1.91
N ASP A 163 3.95 28.53 1.69
CA ASP A 163 3.35 29.40 0.65
C ASP A 163 3.73 30.88 0.86
N GLY A 164 4.30 31.38 1.74
CA GLY A 164 4.78 32.75 1.89
C GLY A 164 6.30 32.87 1.77
N ILE A 165 7.00 31.75 1.59
CA ILE A 165 8.47 31.66 1.62
C ILE A 165 9.00 31.21 0.27
N TYR A 166 8.33 30.24 -0.37
CA TYR A 166 8.66 29.68 -1.68
C TYR A 166 7.54 29.96 -2.69
N ASP A 167 7.90 30.22 -3.94
CA ASP A 167 6.93 30.34 -5.05
C ASP A 167 6.62 28.94 -5.59
N ILE A 168 5.61 28.29 -4.99
CA ILE A 168 5.22 26.91 -5.34
C ILE A 168 4.15 26.94 -6.42
N ALA A 169 4.48 26.54 -7.65
CA ALA A 169 3.56 26.44 -8.79
C ALA A 169 3.08 25.00 -9.03
N GLN A 170 3.93 24.00 -8.73
CA GLN A 170 3.65 22.60 -8.97
C GLN A 170 3.82 21.77 -7.69
N VAL A 171 3.07 20.67 -7.61
CA VAL A 171 3.11 19.70 -6.53
C VAL A 171 3.35 18.32 -7.13
N SER A 172 4.43 17.67 -6.71
CA SER A 172 4.74 16.28 -7.05
C SER A 172 4.46 15.38 -5.86
N LEU A 173 3.78 14.28 -6.09
CA LEU A 173 3.39 13.29 -5.09
C LEU A 173 4.02 11.97 -5.48
N THR A 174 4.80 11.34 -4.59
CA THR A 174 5.45 10.06 -4.87
C THR A 174 5.18 9.05 -3.77
N ILE A 175 4.78 7.86 -4.18
CA ILE A 175 4.77 6.64 -3.36
C ILE A 175 6.02 5.84 -3.71
N TYR A 176 6.81 5.50 -2.69
CA TYR A 176 7.93 4.60 -2.79
C TYR A 176 7.62 3.29 -2.03
N GLN A 177 7.42 2.20 -2.76
CA GLN A 177 7.01 0.90 -2.20
C GLN A 177 7.96 -0.21 -2.69
N PRO A 178 9.15 -0.38 -2.07
CA PRO A 178 10.23 -1.21 -2.61
C PRO A 178 9.89 -2.70 -2.68
N ARG A 179 9.20 -3.24 -1.68
CA ARG A 179 8.79 -4.66 -1.66
C ARG A 179 7.81 -5.04 -2.78
N ARG A 180 7.24 -4.05 -3.48
CA ARG A 180 6.37 -4.20 -4.65
C ARG A 180 7.02 -3.72 -5.94
N GLU A 181 8.31 -3.37 -5.91
CA GLU A 181 9.04 -2.76 -7.04
C GLU A 181 8.25 -1.57 -7.64
N ASN A 182 7.58 -0.79 -6.77
CA ASN A 182 6.67 0.27 -7.17
C ASN A 182 7.20 1.65 -6.74
N VAL A 183 7.46 2.48 -7.73
CA VAL A 183 7.66 3.92 -7.57
C VAL A 183 6.62 4.60 -8.43
N SER A 184 5.65 5.25 -7.78
CA SER A 184 4.54 5.91 -8.47
C SER A 184 4.60 7.40 -8.19
N THR A 185 4.70 8.22 -9.23
CA THR A 185 4.72 9.67 -9.12
C THR A 185 3.56 10.28 -9.89
N TYR A 186 2.93 11.29 -9.30
CA TYR A 186 1.86 12.07 -9.90
C TYR A 186 2.11 13.55 -9.63
N THR A 187 2.06 14.37 -10.68
CA THR A 187 2.28 15.81 -10.60
C THR A 187 1.01 16.55 -10.99
N MET A 188 0.67 17.59 -10.24
CA MET A 188 -0.45 18.48 -10.49
C MET A 188 -0.03 19.94 -10.26
N SER A 189 -0.81 20.89 -10.76
CA SER A 189 -0.62 22.28 -10.40
C SER A 189 -1.11 22.57 -8.97
N ARG A 190 -0.61 23.65 -8.39
CA ARG A 190 -1.10 24.17 -7.11
C ARG A 190 -2.60 24.46 -7.17
N GLU A 191 -3.06 25.06 -8.27
CA GLU A 191 -4.46 25.40 -8.49
C GLU A 191 -5.36 24.16 -8.49
N GLU A 192 -4.92 23.07 -9.13
CA GLU A 192 -5.64 21.80 -9.15
C GLU A 192 -5.76 21.20 -7.73
N LEU A 193 -4.68 21.25 -6.93
CA LEU A 193 -4.69 20.81 -5.55
C LEU A 193 -5.66 21.64 -4.69
N LEU A 194 -5.64 22.96 -4.81
CA LEU A 194 -6.53 23.86 -4.08
C LEU A 194 -8.00 23.67 -4.49
N ALA A 195 -8.26 23.51 -5.79
CA ALA A 195 -9.59 23.23 -6.30
C ALA A 195 -10.13 21.89 -5.77
N TRP A 196 -9.28 20.85 -5.71
CA TRP A 196 -9.65 19.59 -5.08
C TRP A 196 -9.95 19.75 -3.58
N ALA A 197 -9.16 20.54 -2.87
CA ALA A 197 -9.39 20.82 -1.45
C ALA A 197 -10.76 21.48 -1.22
N GLU A 198 -11.12 22.46 -2.05
CA GLU A 198 -12.40 23.18 -1.94
C GLU A 198 -13.58 22.33 -2.36
N THR A 199 -13.47 21.62 -3.48
CA THR A 199 -14.64 20.95 -4.09
C THR A 199 -14.88 19.53 -3.58
N VAL A 200 -13.85 18.84 -3.08
CA VAL A 200 -13.93 17.45 -2.63
C VAL A 200 -13.60 17.30 -1.16
N LEU A 201 -12.41 17.78 -0.73
CA LEU A 201 -11.90 17.51 0.61
C LEU A 201 -12.73 18.21 1.69
N ALA A 202 -12.94 19.52 1.59
CA ALA A 202 -13.64 20.30 2.61
C ALA A 202 -15.11 19.89 2.79
N PRO A 203 -15.91 19.66 1.72
CA PRO A 203 -17.27 19.15 1.87
C PRO A 203 -17.34 17.76 2.53
N ALA A 204 -16.43 16.86 2.13
CA ALA A 204 -16.36 15.52 2.73
C ALA A 204 -15.93 15.57 4.21
N ALA A 205 -14.94 16.40 4.54
CA ALA A 205 -14.48 16.62 5.91
C ALA A 205 -15.58 17.12 6.83
N LYS A 206 -16.40 18.09 6.36
CA LYS A 206 -17.55 18.59 7.11
C LYS A 206 -18.55 17.48 7.42
N LEU A 207 -18.93 16.70 6.41
CA LEU A 207 -19.85 15.56 6.59
C LEU A 207 -19.24 14.51 7.54
N ALA A 208 -17.97 14.20 7.39
CA ALA A 208 -17.25 13.24 8.21
C ALA A 208 -17.18 13.69 9.69
N TYR A 209 -16.91 14.97 9.93
CA TYR A 209 -16.87 15.56 11.26
C TYR A 209 -18.24 15.54 11.94
N GLU A 210 -19.31 15.85 11.20
CA GLU A 210 -20.70 15.81 11.68
C GLU A 210 -21.26 14.37 11.78
N GLY A 211 -20.57 13.36 11.26
CA GLY A 211 -21.09 11.98 11.18
C GLY A 211 -22.26 11.83 10.22
N LYS A 212 -22.37 12.72 9.23
CA LYS A 212 -23.45 12.78 8.25
C LYS A 212 -23.00 12.26 6.89
N GLY A 213 -23.94 12.18 5.96
CA GLY A 213 -23.75 11.67 4.61
C GLY A 213 -24.17 10.22 4.48
N GLU A 214 -23.92 9.63 3.32
CA GLU A 214 -24.30 8.25 3.01
C GLU A 214 -23.16 7.28 3.28
N PHE A 215 -23.50 6.11 3.81
CA PHE A 215 -22.59 4.99 3.85
C PHE A 215 -22.39 4.46 2.42
N LYS A 216 -21.13 4.36 1.99
CA LYS A 216 -20.77 3.81 0.68
C LYS A 216 -19.80 2.66 0.88
N ALA A 217 -20.02 1.57 0.14
CA ALA A 217 -19.07 0.45 0.08
C ALA A 217 -18.12 0.62 -1.10
N GLY A 218 -16.88 0.11 -0.97
CA GLY A 218 -15.86 0.15 -1.97
C GLY A 218 -14.50 -0.28 -1.40
N ASN A 219 -13.42 -0.11 -2.17
CA ASN A 219 -12.06 -0.51 -1.79
C ASN A 219 -11.55 0.17 -0.50
N HIS A 220 -12.05 1.35 -0.17
CA HIS A 220 -11.77 2.05 1.09
C HIS A 220 -12.27 1.29 2.34
N CYS A 221 -13.18 0.32 2.17
CA CYS A 221 -13.70 -0.49 3.29
C CYS A 221 -12.63 -1.42 3.91
N GLN A 222 -11.59 -1.79 3.17
CA GLN A 222 -10.54 -2.68 3.68
C GLN A 222 -9.84 -2.14 4.94
N PHE A 223 -9.73 -0.80 5.08
CA PHE A 223 -9.13 -0.12 6.23
C PHE A 223 -10.16 0.41 7.23
N CYS A 224 -11.45 0.07 7.07
CA CYS A 224 -12.50 0.49 7.98
C CYS A 224 -12.56 -0.42 9.20
N LYS A 225 -12.55 0.14 10.42
CA LYS A 225 -12.66 -0.64 11.66
C LYS A 225 -14.00 -1.40 11.76
N ALA A 226 -15.06 -0.86 11.16
CA ALA A 226 -16.39 -1.48 11.13
C ALA A 226 -16.61 -2.46 9.96
N LYS A 227 -15.55 -2.77 9.17
CA LYS A 227 -15.64 -3.51 7.90
C LYS A 227 -16.36 -4.86 7.97
N ALA A 228 -16.25 -5.58 9.08
CA ALA A 228 -16.90 -6.88 9.26
C ALA A 228 -18.39 -6.79 9.56
N THR A 229 -18.86 -5.68 10.17
CA THR A 229 -20.24 -5.52 10.66
C THR A 229 -21.03 -4.44 9.92
N CYS A 230 -20.41 -3.79 8.93
CA CYS A 230 -21.05 -2.73 8.16
C CYS A 230 -22.15 -3.30 7.26
N ARG A 231 -23.40 -2.89 7.51
CA ARG A 231 -24.57 -3.31 6.72
C ARG A 231 -24.42 -2.92 5.25
N LYS A 232 -23.94 -1.70 4.96
CA LYS A 232 -23.78 -1.24 3.58
C LYS A 232 -22.77 -2.07 2.79
N ARG A 233 -21.67 -2.50 3.44
CA ARG A 233 -20.69 -3.40 2.83
C ARG A 233 -21.30 -4.80 2.61
N ALA A 234 -22.10 -5.29 3.55
CA ALA A 234 -22.82 -6.55 3.39
C ALA A 234 -23.82 -6.49 2.22
N GLU A 235 -24.63 -5.43 2.11
CA GLU A 235 -25.54 -5.23 0.98
C GLU A 235 -24.79 -5.25 -0.35
N TYR A 236 -23.69 -4.52 -0.46
CA TYR A 236 -22.86 -4.45 -1.66
C TYR A 236 -22.33 -5.82 -2.10
N ASN A 237 -21.83 -6.62 -1.15
CA ASN A 237 -21.28 -7.94 -1.46
C ASN A 237 -22.37 -8.97 -1.75
N LEU A 238 -23.53 -8.90 -1.05
CA LEU A 238 -24.65 -9.80 -1.25
C LEU A 238 -25.46 -9.46 -2.51
N GLU A 239 -25.23 -8.32 -3.14
CA GLU A 239 -25.88 -7.98 -4.43
C GLU A 239 -25.59 -9.04 -5.50
N LEU A 240 -24.45 -9.73 -5.42
CA LEU A 240 -24.12 -10.85 -6.32
C LEU A 240 -25.13 -12.01 -6.21
N ALA A 241 -25.85 -12.16 -5.10
CA ALA A 241 -26.85 -13.20 -4.93
C ALA A 241 -28.05 -13.08 -5.92
N ARG A 242 -28.21 -11.91 -6.58
CA ARG A 242 -29.25 -11.72 -7.60
C ARG A 242 -29.11 -12.70 -8.77
N TYR A 243 -27.86 -13.10 -9.12
CA TYR A 243 -27.60 -14.03 -10.21
C TYR A 243 -28.14 -15.45 -9.96
N ASP A 244 -28.44 -15.79 -8.70
CA ASP A 244 -29.00 -17.09 -8.32
C ASP A 244 -30.45 -17.29 -8.82
N PHE A 245 -31.13 -16.20 -9.20
CA PHE A 245 -32.53 -16.22 -9.65
C PHE A 245 -32.73 -15.81 -11.10
N GLU A 246 -31.65 -15.56 -11.85
CA GLU A 246 -31.71 -15.17 -13.26
C GLU A 246 -31.69 -16.37 -14.19
N MET A 247 -32.35 -16.26 -15.32
CA MET A 247 -32.39 -17.30 -16.40
C MET A 247 -31.61 -16.77 -17.62
N PRO A 248 -30.84 -17.59 -18.31
CA PRO A 248 -30.74 -19.08 -18.21
C PRO A 248 -29.94 -19.52 -16.97
N ALA A 249 -30.00 -20.79 -16.61
CA ALA A 249 -29.36 -21.38 -15.43
C ALA A 249 -27.80 -21.34 -15.45
N LEU A 250 -27.19 -20.91 -16.55
CA LEU A 250 -25.73 -20.73 -16.67
C LEU A 250 -25.42 -19.25 -16.93
N LEU A 251 -24.34 -18.79 -16.29
CA LEU A 251 -23.84 -17.42 -16.48
C LEU A 251 -23.26 -17.26 -17.89
N GLY A 252 -23.56 -16.12 -18.52
CA GLY A 252 -22.85 -15.65 -19.70
C GLY A 252 -21.52 -14.98 -19.36
N ASP A 253 -20.67 -14.81 -20.36
CA ASP A 253 -19.33 -14.21 -20.18
C ASP A 253 -19.39 -12.78 -19.62
N ASP A 254 -20.37 -11.98 -20.01
CA ASP A 254 -20.59 -10.62 -19.49
C ASP A 254 -20.96 -10.62 -18.00
N GLU A 255 -21.75 -11.61 -17.57
CA GLU A 255 -22.12 -11.77 -16.15
C GLU A 255 -20.89 -12.24 -15.34
N VAL A 256 -20.09 -13.16 -15.88
CA VAL A 256 -18.82 -13.58 -15.28
C VAL A 256 -17.89 -12.38 -15.13
N ALA A 257 -17.75 -11.52 -16.14
CA ALA A 257 -16.95 -10.31 -16.09
C ALA A 257 -17.46 -9.35 -15.00
N ALA A 258 -18.77 -9.16 -14.87
CA ALA A 258 -19.37 -8.33 -13.82
C ALA A 258 -19.12 -8.89 -12.41
N ILE A 259 -19.16 -10.22 -12.25
CA ILE A 259 -18.85 -10.89 -10.97
C ILE A 259 -17.37 -10.75 -10.62
N LEU A 260 -16.46 -10.91 -11.58
CA LEU A 260 -15.01 -10.79 -11.37
C LEU A 260 -14.62 -9.43 -10.78
N THR A 261 -15.30 -8.34 -11.15
CA THR A 261 -15.03 -7.01 -10.58
C THR A 261 -15.28 -6.93 -9.08
N LYS A 262 -16.11 -7.80 -8.52
CA LYS A 262 -16.51 -7.82 -7.10
C LYS A 262 -15.96 -9.04 -6.33
N ALA A 263 -15.42 -10.03 -7.04
CA ALA A 263 -15.04 -11.31 -6.44
C ALA A 263 -14.00 -11.15 -5.32
N ASP A 264 -12.95 -10.37 -5.54
CA ASP A 264 -11.89 -10.14 -4.56
C ASP A 264 -12.41 -9.44 -3.29
N GLU A 265 -13.32 -8.47 -3.46
CA GLU A 265 -13.95 -7.79 -2.32
C GLU A 265 -14.86 -8.75 -1.53
N LEU A 266 -15.59 -9.62 -2.20
CA LEU A 266 -16.42 -10.64 -1.56
C LEU A 266 -15.57 -11.61 -0.73
N VAL A 267 -14.45 -12.09 -1.27
CA VAL A 267 -13.51 -12.97 -0.55
C VAL A 267 -12.91 -12.26 0.65
N SER A 268 -12.49 -11.01 0.48
CA SER A 268 -11.96 -10.19 1.57
C SER A 268 -13.02 -9.97 2.67
N TRP A 269 -14.24 -9.65 2.32
CA TRP A 269 -15.33 -9.47 3.28
C TRP A 269 -15.67 -10.75 4.03
N ALA A 270 -15.71 -11.90 3.35
CA ALA A 270 -15.92 -13.19 4.00
C ALA A 270 -14.82 -13.51 5.03
N GLY A 271 -13.57 -13.16 4.73
CA GLY A 271 -12.45 -13.23 5.68
C GLY A 271 -12.68 -12.35 6.91
N ASP A 272 -13.00 -11.09 6.70
CA ASP A 272 -13.26 -10.13 7.79
C ASP A 272 -14.38 -10.59 8.75
N ILE A 273 -15.45 -11.21 8.21
CA ILE A 273 -16.53 -11.76 9.04
C ILE A 273 -16.02 -12.92 9.89
N LYS A 274 -15.22 -13.84 9.31
CA LYS A 274 -14.67 -15.00 10.06
C LYS A 274 -13.76 -14.54 11.18
N ASP A 275 -12.88 -13.59 10.92
CA ASP A 275 -11.95 -13.02 11.89
C ASP A 275 -12.70 -12.31 13.02
N TYR A 276 -13.70 -11.49 12.68
CA TYR A 276 -14.57 -10.84 13.66
C TYR A 276 -15.28 -11.86 14.55
N ALA A 277 -15.88 -12.88 13.92
CA ALA A 277 -16.62 -13.91 14.67
C ALA A 277 -15.70 -14.70 15.61
N LEU A 278 -14.48 -15.06 15.17
CA LEU A 278 -13.48 -15.72 16.00
C LEU A 278 -13.10 -14.86 17.21
N GLN A 279 -12.76 -13.58 16.99
CA GLN A 279 -12.40 -12.66 18.06
C GLN A 279 -13.53 -12.47 19.08
N LYS A 280 -14.76 -12.37 18.62
CA LYS A 280 -15.94 -12.29 19.49
C LYS A 280 -16.18 -13.58 20.26
N ALA A 281 -15.99 -14.73 19.62
CA ALA A 281 -16.13 -16.04 20.28
C ALA A 281 -15.08 -16.25 21.35
N LEU A 282 -13.82 -15.86 21.10
CA LEU A 282 -12.74 -15.87 22.10
C LEU A 282 -13.04 -14.94 23.28
N SER A 283 -13.80 -13.85 23.06
CA SER A 283 -14.27 -12.95 24.11
C SER A 283 -15.57 -13.41 24.79
N GLY A 284 -16.06 -14.64 24.50
CA GLY A 284 -17.21 -15.25 25.15
C GLY A 284 -18.53 -15.14 24.41
N THR A 285 -18.61 -14.49 23.24
CA THR A 285 -19.82 -14.45 22.43
C THR A 285 -20.10 -15.81 21.79
N LYS A 286 -21.33 -16.30 21.89
CA LYS A 286 -21.75 -17.57 21.26
C LYS A 286 -22.40 -17.29 19.91
N PHE A 287 -21.94 -17.96 18.87
CA PHE A 287 -22.58 -17.98 17.55
C PHE A 287 -23.24 -19.35 17.35
N THR A 288 -24.53 -19.36 17.08
CA THR A 288 -25.29 -20.59 16.85
C THR A 288 -24.70 -21.38 15.67
N GLY A 289 -24.42 -22.66 15.88
CA GLY A 289 -23.82 -23.53 14.87
C GLY A 289 -22.29 -23.49 14.81
N PHE A 290 -21.62 -22.67 15.63
CA PHE A 290 -20.17 -22.54 15.64
C PHE A 290 -19.57 -22.73 17.02
N LYS A 291 -18.33 -23.24 17.07
CA LYS A 291 -17.53 -23.37 18.28
C LYS A 291 -16.06 -23.06 17.99
N VAL A 292 -15.35 -22.56 18.99
CA VAL A 292 -13.91 -22.39 18.95
C VAL A 292 -13.24 -23.71 19.28
N VAL A 293 -12.25 -24.10 18.50
CA VAL A 293 -11.42 -25.28 18.72
C VAL A 293 -9.95 -24.91 18.49
N GLU A 294 -9.06 -25.70 19.06
CA GLU A 294 -7.64 -25.57 18.79
C GLU A 294 -7.34 -25.98 17.34
N GLY A 295 -6.61 -25.12 16.63
CA GLY A 295 -6.20 -25.37 15.24
C GLY A 295 -5.17 -26.51 15.15
N ARG A 296 -5.00 -27.07 13.94
CA ARG A 296 -3.92 -28.02 13.69
C ARG A 296 -2.58 -27.33 13.82
N SER A 297 -1.67 -27.93 14.61
CA SER A 297 -0.30 -27.48 14.75
C SER A 297 0.68 -28.55 14.26
N ASN A 298 1.78 -28.13 13.68
CA ASN A 298 2.89 -29.02 13.33
C ASN A 298 3.85 -29.11 14.51
N ARG A 299 4.50 -30.27 14.63
CA ARG A 299 5.58 -30.46 15.60
C ARG A 299 6.74 -29.52 15.27
N LYS A 300 7.29 -28.92 16.29
CA LYS A 300 8.50 -28.08 16.19
C LYS A 300 9.55 -28.59 17.15
N TYR A 301 10.81 -28.38 16.82
CA TYR A 301 11.89 -28.64 17.79
C TYR A 301 11.81 -27.58 18.90
N THR A 302 12.09 -28.04 20.14
CA THR A 302 12.15 -27.15 21.30
C THR A 302 13.46 -26.36 21.34
N ASP A 303 14.54 -26.97 20.83
CA ASP A 303 15.87 -26.41 20.73
C ASP A 303 16.60 -27.07 19.55
N GLU A 304 16.80 -26.33 18.49
CA GLU A 304 17.45 -26.84 17.26
C GLU A 304 18.92 -27.22 17.48
N ALA A 305 19.65 -26.51 18.35
CA ALA A 305 21.03 -26.83 18.67
C ALA A 305 21.16 -28.13 19.45
N ALA A 306 20.27 -28.36 20.42
CA ALA A 306 20.21 -29.60 21.17
C ALA A 306 19.84 -30.79 20.27
N VAL A 307 18.93 -30.59 19.33
CA VAL A 307 18.55 -31.63 18.34
C VAL A 307 19.73 -31.94 17.42
N ALA A 308 20.40 -30.95 16.88
CA ALA A 308 21.57 -31.14 16.02
C ALA A 308 22.64 -31.95 16.75
N LYS A 309 22.98 -31.57 17.98
CA LYS A 309 23.96 -32.30 18.81
C LYS A 309 23.56 -33.75 19.09
N ALA A 310 22.28 -33.97 19.40
CA ALA A 310 21.81 -35.35 19.67
C ALA A 310 21.87 -36.26 18.44
N VAL A 311 21.65 -35.70 17.24
CA VAL A 311 21.75 -36.41 15.96
C VAL A 311 23.22 -36.69 15.59
N GLU A 312 24.12 -35.71 15.79
CA GLU A 312 25.57 -35.86 15.59
C GLU A 312 26.16 -36.90 16.55
N ASP A 313 25.79 -36.85 17.84
CA ASP A 313 26.22 -37.82 18.85
C ASP A 313 25.74 -39.27 18.53
N ALA A 314 24.63 -39.39 17.78
CA ALA A 314 24.13 -40.65 17.25
C ALA A 314 24.80 -41.10 15.93
N GLY A 315 25.74 -40.32 15.39
CA GLY A 315 26.49 -40.62 14.17
C GLY A 315 25.79 -40.28 12.87
N TYR A 316 24.80 -39.40 12.91
CA TYR A 316 24.07 -38.92 11.73
C TYR A 316 24.35 -37.43 11.45
N GLU A 317 24.20 -37.00 10.18
CA GLU A 317 24.30 -35.61 9.76
C GLU A 317 22.95 -34.90 9.93
N PRO A 318 22.84 -33.87 10.80
CA PRO A 318 21.59 -33.18 11.05
C PRO A 318 21.23 -32.12 10.01
N TYR A 319 22.19 -31.76 9.14
CA TYR A 319 22.03 -30.65 8.18
C TYR A 319 22.02 -31.12 6.74
N GLU A 320 21.09 -30.59 5.96
CA GLU A 320 21.12 -30.70 4.49
C GLU A 320 21.84 -29.50 3.88
N LYS A 321 22.87 -29.76 3.05
CA LYS A 321 23.53 -28.71 2.28
C LYS A 321 22.67 -28.33 1.08
N LYS A 322 22.11 -27.14 1.10
CA LYS A 322 21.29 -26.60 0.03
C LYS A 322 21.90 -25.31 -0.52
N LEU A 323 21.91 -25.18 -1.86
CA LEU A 323 22.33 -23.93 -2.50
C LEU A 323 21.43 -22.78 -2.00
N LEU A 324 22.06 -21.67 -1.62
CA LEU A 324 21.30 -20.47 -1.24
C LEU A 324 20.44 -19.99 -2.41
N GLY A 325 19.22 -19.56 -2.11
CA GLY A 325 18.37 -18.92 -3.10
C GLY A 325 18.97 -17.58 -3.57
N ILE A 326 18.48 -17.06 -4.68
CA ILE A 326 19.00 -15.85 -5.35
C ILE A 326 19.12 -14.68 -4.37
N THR A 327 18.09 -14.41 -3.58
CA THR A 327 18.08 -13.33 -2.60
C THR A 327 19.16 -13.50 -1.54
N ALA A 328 19.23 -14.67 -0.90
CA ALA A 328 20.24 -14.96 0.13
C ALA A 328 21.68 -14.95 -0.44
N MET A 329 21.85 -15.41 -1.67
CA MET A 329 23.14 -15.38 -2.37
C MET A 329 23.55 -13.95 -2.71
N SER A 330 22.62 -13.11 -3.17
CA SER A 330 22.86 -11.69 -3.43
C SER A 330 23.23 -10.92 -2.15
N GLN A 331 22.59 -11.26 -1.03
CA GLN A 331 22.93 -10.70 0.28
C GLN A 331 24.34 -11.12 0.74
N ALA A 332 24.68 -12.40 0.61
CA ALA A 332 26.00 -12.92 1.02
C ALA A 332 27.17 -12.36 0.22
N LEU A 333 26.97 -12.08 -1.07
CA LEU A 333 28.01 -11.59 -1.98
C LEU A 333 28.02 -10.06 -2.11
N GLY A 334 26.92 -9.40 -1.78
CA GLY A 334 26.64 -8.02 -2.15
C GLY A 334 26.26 -7.89 -3.64
N ARG A 335 25.39 -6.92 -3.96
CA ARG A 335 24.77 -6.77 -5.30
C ARG A 335 25.80 -6.71 -6.45
N LYS A 336 26.86 -5.94 -6.28
CA LYS A 336 27.91 -5.77 -7.32
C LYS A 336 28.61 -7.09 -7.64
N LYS A 337 29.03 -7.83 -6.62
CA LYS A 337 29.75 -9.09 -6.77
C LYS A 337 28.84 -10.23 -7.23
N PHE A 338 27.56 -10.19 -6.82
CA PHE A 338 26.55 -11.12 -7.30
C PHE A 338 26.34 -10.96 -8.82
N GLU A 339 26.19 -9.73 -9.31
CA GLU A 339 26.02 -9.46 -10.72
C GLU A 339 27.25 -9.87 -11.54
N GLU A 340 28.45 -9.56 -11.02
CA GLU A 340 29.72 -9.93 -11.67
C GLU A 340 29.88 -11.45 -11.81
N LEU A 341 29.53 -12.22 -10.78
CA LEU A 341 29.77 -13.68 -10.73
C LEU A 341 28.59 -14.49 -11.28
N LEU A 342 27.37 -14.03 -11.07
CA LEU A 342 26.16 -14.83 -11.27
C LEU A 342 25.16 -14.19 -12.24
N GLY A 343 25.37 -12.94 -12.67
CA GLY A 343 24.41 -12.25 -13.56
C GLY A 343 24.10 -13.03 -14.84
N GLY A 344 25.10 -13.71 -15.43
CA GLY A 344 24.93 -14.58 -16.59
C GLY A 344 24.30 -15.95 -16.28
N LEU A 345 24.12 -16.30 -15.00
CA LEU A 345 23.57 -17.59 -14.55
C LEU A 345 22.15 -17.43 -13.95
N VAL A 346 21.62 -16.20 -13.92
CA VAL A 346 20.27 -15.89 -13.41
C VAL A 346 19.41 -15.43 -14.58
N TYR A 347 18.20 -15.98 -14.68
CA TYR A 347 17.21 -15.50 -15.63
C TYR A 347 15.84 -15.37 -14.95
N LYS A 348 15.03 -14.46 -15.43
CA LYS A 348 13.65 -14.29 -14.99
C LYS A 348 12.72 -14.99 -16.01
N PRO A 349 12.15 -16.15 -15.67
CA PRO A 349 11.22 -16.82 -16.59
C PRO A 349 9.96 -15.96 -16.79
N PRO A 350 9.27 -16.11 -17.93
CA PRO A 350 7.97 -15.47 -18.11
C PRO A 350 7.00 -15.89 -17.01
N GLY A 351 6.26 -14.92 -16.48
CA GLY A 351 5.20 -15.17 -15.49
C GLY A 351 4.06 -15.99 -16.05
N LYS A 352 3.35 -16.70 -15.18
CA LYS A 352 2.12 -17.38 -15.59
C LYS A 352 1.07 -16.33 -15.99
N PRO A 353 0.22 -16.63 -17.01
CA PRO A 353 -0.91 -15.77 -17.34
C PRO A 353 -1.81 -15.54 -16.13
N VAL A 354 -2.20 -14.30 -15.92
CA VAL A 354 -3.15 -13.88 -14.88
C VAL A 354 -4.18 -12.95 -15.48
N LEU A 355 -5.43 -13.12 -15.09
CA LEU A 355 -6.50 -12.22 -15.48
C LEU A 355 -6.49 -11.02 -14.49
N VAL A 356 -6.45 -9.81 -15.03
CA VAL A 356 -6.42 -8.58 -14.27
C VAL A 356 -7.40 -7.56 -14.84
N PRO A 357 -7.84 -6.53 -14.08
CA PRO A 357 -8.64 -5.45 -14.62
C PRO A 357 -7.94 -4.76 -15.80
N GLU A 358 -8.71 -4.24 -16.74
CA GLU A 358 -8.19 -3.52 -17.92
C GLU A 358 -7.35 -2.30 -17.57
N SER A 359 -7.58 -1.72 -16.38
CA SER A 359 -6.79 -0.62 -15.84
C SER A 359 -5.37 -0.99 -15.39
N ASP A 360 -5.01 -2.28 -15.38
CA ASP A 360 -3.65 -2.73 -15.05
C ASP A 360 -2.66 -2.22 -16.11
N LYS A 361 -1.55 -1.65 -15.68
CA LYS A 361 -0.56 -0.99 -16.56
C LYS A 361 0.30 -1.97 -17.38
N ARG A 362 0.26 -3.26 -17.07
CA ARG A 362 1.01 -4.28 -17.81
C ARG A 362 0.40 -4.48 -19.19
N PRO A 363 1.22 -4.67 -20.23
CA PRO A 363 0.70 -4.93 -21.56
C PRO A 363 -0.07 -6.27 -21.58
N ALA A 364 -1.19 -6.29 -22.31
CA ALA A 364 -1.94 -7.52 -22.53
C ALA A 364 -1.05 -8.55 -23.24
N MET A 365 -1.18 -9.81 -22.83
CA MET A 365 -0.50 -10.89 -23.53
C MET A 365 -1.16 -11.10 -24.89
N ASN A 366 -0.34 -11.31 -25.94
CA ASN A 366 -0.85 -11.75 -27.21
C ASN A 366 -1.39 -13.19 -27.07
N THR A 367 -2.66 -13.40 -27.34
CA THR A 367 -3.30 -14.71 -27.29
C THR A 367 -3.48 -15.25 -28.72
N ALA A 368 -3.57 -16.55 -28.88
CA ALA A 368 -3.77 -17.19 -30.20
C ALA A 368 -4.94 -16.59 -31.00
N ILE A 369 -5.95 -16.03 -30.35
CA ILE A 369 -7.08 -15.35 -30.99
C ILE A 369 -6.63 -14.08 -31.75
N ASN A 370 -5.66 -13.36 -31.24
CA ASN A 370 -5.14 -12.18 -31.92
C ASN A 370 -4.30 -12.54 -33.14
N ASP A 371 -3.55 -13.65 -33.07
CA ASP A 371 -2.77 -14.13 -34.21
C ASP A 371 -3.70 -14.57 -35.38
N PHE A 372 -4.93 -15.02 -35.11
CA PHE A 372 -5.91 -15.36 -36.15
C PHE A 372 -6.62 -14.12 -36.71
N LYS A 373 -6.81 -13.04 -35.94
CA LYS A 373 -7.42 -11.79 -36.41
C LYS A 373 -6.49 -10.99 -37.32
N GLU A 374 -5.20 -10.95 -37.04
CA GLU A 374 -4.20 -10.30 -37.91
C GLU A 374 -4.10 -10.98 -39.28
N ASN A 375 -4.33 -12.31 -39.36
CA ASN A 375 -4.37 -13.04 -40.65
C ASN A 375 -5.66 -12.85 -41.44
N GLU A 376 -6.78 -12.43 -40.86
CA GLU A 376 -8.02 -12.12 -41.57
C GLU A 376 -8.00 -10.71 -42.19
N GLU A 377 -7.31 -9.76 -41.61
CA GLU A 377 -7.15 -8.38 -42.18
C GLU A 377 -6.20 -8.37 -43.37
N ASP A 378 -5.16 -9.21 -43.39
CA ASP A 378 -4.20 -9.29 -44.50
C ASP A 378 -4.78 -10.01 -45.74
N ASN A 379 -5.88 -10.77 -45.59
CA ASN A 379 -6.53 -11.50 -46.74
C ASN A 379 -7.58 -10.67 -47.50
N ASN A 380 -7.81 -9.41 -47.15
CA ASN A 380 -8.80 -8.55 -47.80
C ASN A 380 -8.24 -7.65 -48.93
N TYR A 381 -6.95 -7.85 -49.30
CA TYR A 381 -6.33 -7.21 -50.45
C TYR A 381 -6.29 -8.18 -51.66
N GLY A 382 -7.44 -8.47 -52.24
CA GLY A 382 -7.43 -9.37 -53.41
C GLY A 382 -8.77 -9.66 -54.06
N LYS A 383 -9.66 -8.65 -54.13
CA LYS A 383 -10.88 -8.77 -54.99
C LYS A 383 -11.28 -7.41 -55.57
N ASP A 384 -10.45 -6.89 -56.43
CA ASP A 384 -10.86 -5.91 -57.42
C ASP A 384 -10.00 -6.09 -58.67
N CYS A 385 -10.35 -7.09 -59.46
CA CYS A 385 -9.99 -7.22 -60.86
C CYS A 385 -10.91 -8.29 -61.49
N GLU A 386 -12.11 -7.87 -61.88
CA GLU A 386 -12.76 -8.28 -63.15
C GLU A 386 -13.95 -7.35 -63.45
#